data_79bb43d0793fa0d446497e4d25ecfe9f
#
_entry.id   79bb43d0793fa0d446497e4d25ecfe9f
#
_cell.length_a   1.000
_cell.length_b   1.000
_cell.length_c   1.000
_cell.angle_alpha   90.00
_cell.angle_beta   90.00
_cell.angle_gamma   90.00
#
_symmetry.space_group_name_H-M   'P 1'
#
loop_
_entity.id
_entity.type
_entity.pdbx_description
1 polymer ?
#
loop_
_entity_poly.entity_id
_entity_poly.type
_entity_poly.pdbx_seq_one_letter_code
_entity_poly.pdbx_strand_id
1 'polypeptide(L)'
;RLIGWKQTKEAIQKHIQLFAISSIILFVAITAVILVGNIQKAQAGDRRLLIWNITTQAIMEHPVTGIGIGGFPATYAKEQSAYFETDTASSKEKQTATCPQYAYNEYLQIGLELGITGLLFFIFWLAFSLYYGIRHRQIGASGGILALGIFALYSYPLQLPTYWVLLLFLTTICVT
;
A
#
# COMPACT_ATOMS: atom_id res chain seq x y z
N ARG A 1 -21.27 49.55 -8.71
CA ARG A 1 -20.96 48.24 -9.43
C ARG A 1 -19.77 47.49 -8.86
N LEU A 2 -18.74 48.15 -8.34
CA LEU A 2 -17.53 47.48 -7.79
C LEU A 2 -17.74 46.86 -6.37
N ILE A 3 -18.68 47.35 -5.59
CA ILE A 3 -18.97 46.85 -4.22
C ILE A 3 -19.65 45.48 -4.30
N GLY A 4 -20.57 45.26 -5.24
CA GLY A 4 -21.24 43.95 -5.41
C GLY A 4 -20.30 42.84 -5.85
N TRP A 5 -19.25 43.15 -6.66
CA TRP A 5 -18.26 42.16 -7.12
C TRP A 5 -17.33 41.66 -6.02
N LYS A 6 -16.97 42.53 -5.06
CA LYS A 6 -16.18 42.11 -3.88
C LYS A 6 -17.00 41.18 -2.96
N GLN A 7 -18.24 41.50 -2.69
CA GLN A 7 -19.13 40.66 -1.85
C GLN A 7 -19.39 39.29 -2.47
N THR A 8 -19.57 39.21 -3.80
CA THR A 8 -19.72 37.91 -4.48
C THR A 8 -18.44 37.08 -4.45
N LYS A 9 -17.26 37.68 -4.61
CA LYS A 9 -15.97 36.94 -4.47
C LYS A 9 -15.76 36.41 -3.06
N GLU A 10 -16.04 37.20 -2.03
CA GLU A 10 -15.91 36.78 -0.63
C GLU A 10 -16.90 35.66 -0.29
N ALA A 11 -18.13 35.72 -0.78
CA ALA A 11 -19.12 34.66 -0.61
C ALA A 11 -18.65 33.33 -1.30
N ILE A 12 -18.19 33.41 -2.54
CA ILE A 12 -17.68 32.24 -3.27
C ILE A 12 -16.46 31.63 -2.56
N GLN A 13 -15.55 32.47 -2.10
CA GLN A 13 -14.35 32.02 -1.40
C GLN A 13 -14.69 31.36 -0.06
N LYS A 14 -15.66 31.89 0.66
CA LYS A 14 -16.19 31.29 1.90
C LYS A 14 -16.83 29.92 1.65
N HIS A 15 -17.61 29.76 0.58
CA HIS A 15 -18.21 28.48 0.22
C HIS A 15 -17.13 27.44 -0.18
N ILE A 16 -16.10 27.84 -0.92
CA ILE A 16 -14.98 26.95 -1.28
C ILE A 16 -14.21 26.51 -0.02
N GLN A 17 -13.96 27.44 0.92
CA GLN A 17 -13.30 27.12 2.18
C GLN A 17 -14.15 26.16 3.04
N LEU A 18 -15.45 26.41 3.15
CA LEU A 18 -16.37 25.52 3.88
C LEU A 18 -16.42 24.14 3.25
N PHE A 19 -16.44 24.04 1.91
CA PHE A 19 -16.42 22.77 1.20
C PHE A 19 -15.09 22.02 1.43
N ALA A 20 -13.95 22.71 1.36
CA ALA A 20 -12.65 22.13 1.64
C ALA A 20 -12.53 21.63 3.09
N ILE A 21 -12.98 22.42 4.06
CA ILE A 21 -12.98 22.04 5.47
C ILE A 21 -13.90 20.83 5.71
N SER A 22 -15.12 20.83 5.14
CA SER A 22 -16.04 19.70 5.28
C SER A 22 -15.49 18.41 4.64
N SER A 23 -14.80 18.51 3.50
CA SER A 23 -14.13 17.38 2.84
C SER A 23 -13.00 16.82 3.69
N ILE A 24 -12.20 17.67 4.33
CA ILE A 24 -11.13 17.26 5.24
C ILE A 24 -11.73 16.58 6.49
N ILE A 25 -12.76 17.15 7.08
CA ILE A 25 -13.43 16.57 8.25
C ILE A 25 -14.02 15.20 7.90
N LEU A 26 -14.68 15.08 6.74
CA LEU A 26 -15.24 13.83 6.27
C LEU A 26 -14.14 12.78 6.04
N PHE A 27 -13.03 13.17 5.42
CA PHE A 27 -11.90 12.29 5.20
C PHE A 27 -11.29 11.79 6.54
N VAL A 28 -11.09 12.70 7.49
CA VAL A 28 -10.60 12.37 8.84
C VAL A 28 -11.59 11.45 9.57
N ALA A 29 -12.89 11.72 9.48
CA ALA A 29 -13.92 10.90 10.09
C ALA A 29 -13.95 9.48 9.49
N ILE A 30 -13.88 9.35 8.16
CA ILE A 30 -13.81 8.05 7.48
C ILE A 30 -12.53 7.31 7.91
N THR A 31 -11.40 7.99 7.95
CA THR A 31 -10.13 7.39 8.39
C THR A 31 -10.21 6.94 9.85
N ALA A 32 -10.81 7.73 10.73
CA ALA A 32 -11.02 7.37 12.14
C ALA A 32 -11.93 6.15 12.29
N VAL A 33 -13.05 6.08 11.54
CA VAL A 33 -13.95 4.91 11.54
C VAL A 33 -13.22 3.65 11.05
N ILE A 34 -12.40 3.77 10.01
CA ILE A 34 -11.58 2.65 9.52
C ILE A 34 -10.57 2.21 10.59
N LEU A 35 -9.90 3.15 11.26
CA LEU A 35 -8.95 2.85 12.34
C LEU A 35 -9.63 2.21 13.55
N VAL A 36 -10.75 2.73 14.00
CA VAL A 36 -11.53 2.17 15.14
C VAL A 36 -12.09 0.79 14.78
N GLY A 37 -12.61 0.62 13.56
CA GLY A 37 -13.07 -0.68 13.06
C GLY A 37 -11.93 -1.73 12.98
N ASN A 38 -10.69 -1.29 12.74
CA ASN A 38 -9.52 -2.17 12.77
C ASN A 38 -9.06 -2.53 14.20
N ILE A 39 -9.31 -1.69 15.18
CA ILE A 39 -9.02 -1.98 16.61
C ILE A 39 -9.89 -3.15 17.09
N GLN A 40 -11.14 -3.24 16.68
CA GLN A 40 -12.03 -4.37 17.00
C GLN A 40 -11.63 -5.67 16.25
N LYS A 41 -10.85 -5.58 15.17
CA LYS A 41 -10.26 -6.72 14.46
C LYS A 41 -8.80 -6.96 14.87
N ALA A 42 -8.49 -6.90 16.16
CA ALA A 42 -7.15 -7.21 16.69
C ALA A 42 -6.59 -8.54 16.16
N GLN A 43 -7.46 -9.53 15.95
CA GLN A 43 -7.09 -10.81 15.32
C GLN A 43 -6.64 -10.68 13.86
N ALA A 44 -7.14 -9.71 13.11
CA ALA A 44 -6.71 -9.52 11.72
C ALA A 44 -5.34 -8.83 11.64
N GLY A 45 -5.01 -7.96 12.60
CA GLY A 45 -3.68 -7.37 12.75
C GLY A 45 -2.63 -8.41 13.12
N ASP A 46 -2.92 -9.24 14.10
CA ASP A 46 -2.03 -10.33 14.54
C ASP A 46 -1.72 -11.29 13.38
N ARG A 47 -2.71 -11.64 12.54
CA ARG A 47 -2.50 -12.48 11.35
C ARG A 47 -1.57 -11.84 10.33
N ARG A 48 -1.71 -10.54 10.06
CA ARG A 48 -0.83 -9.84 9.10
C ARG A 48 0.60 -9.79 9.60
N LEU A 49 0.80 -9.52 10.90
CA LEU A 49 2.13 -9.53 11.50
C LEU A 49 2.79 -10.89 11.39
N LEU A 50 2.04 -11.98 11.62
CA LEU A 50 2.54 -13.34 11.41
C LEU A 50 2.93 -13.57 9.94
N ILE A 51 2.06 -13.18 8.99
CA ILE A 51 2.34 -13.30 7.56
C ILE A 51 3.61 -12.54 7.20
N TRP A 52 3.77 -11.32 7.67
CA TRP A 52 4.95 -10.50 7.39
C TRP A 52 6.22 -11.07 8.01
N ASN A 53 6.14 -11.60 9.23
CA ASN A 53 7.28 -12.24 9.90
C ASN A 53 7.76 -13.45 9.09
N ILE A 54 6.87 -14.39 8.78
CA ILE A 54 7.20 -15.59 8.00
C ILE A 54 7.71 -15.21 6.59
N THR A 55 7.07 -14.24 5.93
CA THR A 55 7.51 -13.76 4.61
C THR A 55 8.92 -13.17 4.68
N THR A 56 9.23 -12.42 5.74
CA THR A 56 10.57 -11.82 5.91
C THR A 56 11.63 -12.90 6.11
N GLN A 57 11.32 -13.96 6.85
CA GLN A 57 12.22 -15.11 7.01
C GLN A 57 12.45 -15.80 5.66
N ALA A 58 11.40 -16.05 4.88
CA ALA A 58 11.48 -16.62 3.55
C ALA A 58 12.34 -15.77 2.57
N ILE A 59 12.27 -14.44 2.66
CA ILE A 59 13.11 -13.52 1.87
C ILE A 59 14.59 -13.74 2.19
N MET A 60 14.93 -14.00 3.46
CA MET A 60 16.33 -14.22 3.88
C MET A 60 16.93 -15.52 3.30
N GLU A 61 16.11 -16.48 2.92
CA GLU A 61 16.60 -17.72 2.24
C GLU A 61 16.92 -17.48 0.76
N HIS A 62 16.19 -16.55 0.11
CA HIS A 62 16.37 -16.24 -1.31
C HIS A 62 16.52 -14.74 -1.56
N PRO A 63 17.55 -14.06 -0.97
CA PRO A 63 17.56 -12.60 -0.87
C PRO A 63 17.78 -11.88 -2.19
N VAL A 64 18.49 -12.46 -3.15
CA VAL A 64 18.91 -11.74 -4.37
C VAL A 64 17.90 -11.88 -5.50
N THR A 65 17.55 -13.11 -5.85
CA THR A 65 16.70 -13.42 -7.01
C THR A 65 15.25 -13.72 -6.65
N GLY A 66 14.96 -13.93 -5.37
CA GLY A 66 13.66 -14.40 -4.91
C GLY A 66 13.35 -15.83 -5.34
N ILE A 67 12.09 -16.20 -5.18
CA ILE A 67 11.56 -17.55 -5.45
C ILE A 67 10.85 -17.69 -6.80
N GLY A 68 10.70 -16.59 -7.54
CA GLY A 68 9.92 -16.52 -8.78
C GLY A 68 8.49 -16.01 -8.56
N ILE A 69 7.96 -15.39 -9.63
CA ILE A 69 6.62 -14.80 -9.63
C ILE A 69 5.55 -15.89 -9.38
N GLY A 70 4.61 -15.60 -8.49
CA GLY A 70 3.53 -16.53 -8.12
C GLY A 70 3.95 -17.64 -7.14
N GLY A 71 5.19 -17.65 -6.70
CA GLY A 71 5.73 -18.64 -5.75
C GLY A 71 5.30 -18.41 -4.29
N PHE A 72 4.72 -17.27 -3.97
CA PHE A 72 4.38 -16.88 -2.61
C PHE A 72 3.56 -17.94 -1.84
N PRO A 73 2.42 -18.46 -2.33
CA PRO A 73 1.56 -19.35 -1.53
C PRO A 73 2.28 -20.65 -1.12
N ALA A 74 3.03 -21.24 -2.05
CA ALA A 74 3.73 -22.50 -1.81
C ALA A 74 4.90 -22.32 -0.81
N THR A 75 5.69 -21.26 -1.00
CA THR A 75 6.81 -20.95 -0.12
C THR A 75 6.32 -20.54 1.26
N TYR A 76 5.30 -19.70 1.34
CA TYR A 76 4.71 -19.31 2.61
C TYR A 76 4.20 -20.52 3.40
N ALA A 77 3.49 -21.46 2.76
CA ALA A 77 2.97 -22.65 3.44
C ALA A 77 4.11 -23.53 4.00
N LYS A 78 5.19 -23.67 3.25
CA LYS A 78 6.40 -24.40 3.69
C LYS A 78 7.02 -23.73 4.92
N GLU A 79 7.30 -22.43 4.83
CA GLU A 79 7.92 -21.66 5.90
C GLU A 79 7.02 -21.55 7.14
N GLN A 80 5.69 -21.44 6.96
CA GLN A 80 4.74 -21.47 8.07
C GLN A 80 4.78 -22.81 8.80
N SER A 81 4.87 -23.92 8.08
CA SER A 81 4.98 -25.24 8.70
C SER A 81 6.26 -25.35 9.50
N ALA A 82 7.40 -24.94 8.95
CA ALA A 82 8.68 -24.94 9.64
C ALA A 82 8.65 -24.02 10.89
N TYR A 83 8.05 -22.82 10.76
CA TYR A 83 7.89 -21.91 11.89
C TYR A 83 7.08 -22.53 13.05
N PHE A 84 6.02 -23.29 12.74
CA PHE A 84 5.18 -23.92 13.75
C PHE A 84 5.79 -25.18 14.39
N GLU A 85 6.81 -25.75 13.79
CA GLU A 85 7.61 -26.81 14.40
C GLU A 85 8.58 -26.26 15.45
N THR A 86 8.88 -24.96 15.41
CA THR A 86 9.71 -24.32 16.43
C THR A 86 8.92 -24.04 17.71
N ASP A 87 9.60 -24.06 18.85
CA ASP A 87 8.99 -23.71 20.15
C ASP A 87 8.67 -22.22 20.30
N THR A 88 9.05 -21.40 19.32
CA THR A 88 8.82 -19.94 19.30
C THR A 88 7.40 -19.55 18.93
N ALA A 89 6.67 -20.42 18.22
CA ALA A 89 5.31 -20.16 17.76
C ALA A 89 4.30 -20.20 18.90
N SER A 90 3.57 -19.10 19.10
CA SER A 90 2.51 -19.01 20.11
C SER A 90 1.31 -19.91 19.76
N SER A 91 0.64 -20.45 20.79
CA SER A 91 -0.61 -21.19 20.60
C SER A 91 -1.69 -20.35 19.89
N LYS A 92 -1.71 -19.03 20.11
CA LYS A 92 -2.62 -18.09 19.43
C LYS A 92 -2.31 -18.00 17.94
N GLU A 93 -1.05 -17.94 17.55
CA GLU A 93 -0.61 -17.91 16.14
C GLU A 93 -1.02 -19.19 15.42
N LYS A 94 -0.81 -20.36 16.06
CA LYS A 94 -1.23 -21.65 15.50
C LYS A 94 -2.74 -21.73 15.27
N GLN A 95 -3.56 -21.16 16.17
CA GLN A 95 -5.02 -21.15 16.04
C GLN A 95 -5.54 -20.15 14.99
N THR A 96 -4.81 -19.06 14.77
CA THR A 96 -5.20 -18.00 13.81
C THR A 96 -4.53 -18.13 12.45
N ALA A 97 -3.67 -19.13 12.29
CA ALA A 97 -2.94 -19.39 11.07
C ALA A 97 -3.89 -19.60 9.87
N THR A 98 -3.49 -19.03 8.73
CA THR A 98 -4.19 -19.19 7.45
C THR A 98 -3.14 -19.38 6.35
N CYS A 99 -3.52 -19.96 5.22
CA CYS A 99 -2.68 -20.01 4.02
C CYS A 99 -3.07 -18.87 3.09
N PRO A 100 -2.45 -17.69 3.23
CA PRO A 100 -2.78 -16.53 2.41
C PRO A 100 -2.29 -16.71 0.97
N GLN A 101 -3.01 -16.13 0.02
CA GLN A 101 -2.59 -16.06 -1.38
C GLN A 101 -1.52 -14.99 -1.61
N TYR A 102 -1.46 -13.96 -0.73
CA TYR A 102 -0.60 -12.78 -0.86
C TYR A 102 -0.09 -12.33 0.51
N ALA A 103 1.03 -11.60 0.52
CA ALA A 103 1.65 -11.07 1.74
C ALA A 103 0.86 -9.93 2.40
N TYR A 104 -0.17 -9.37 1.75
CA TYR A 104 -0.85 -8.13 2.17
C TYR A 104 0.10 -6.94 2.36
N ASN A 105 1.22 -6.98 1.66
CA ASN A 105 2.23 -5.94 1.54
C ASN A 105 3.00 -6.21 0.24
N GLU A 106 2.85 -5.36 -0.75
CA GLU A 106 3.45 -5.56 -2.08
C GLU A 106 4.98 -5.53 -2.04
N TYR A 107 5.56 -4.75 -1.14
CA TYR A 107 7.03 -4.68 -1.03
C TYR A 107 7.59 -6.00 -0.51
N LEU A 108 6.92 -6.65 0.45
CA LEU A 108 7.28 -7.98 0.90
C LEU A 108 7.01 -9.05 -0.17
N GLN A 109 5.88 -8.92 -0.89
CA GLN A 109 5.55 -9.81 -1.99
C GLN A 109 6.62 -9.77 -3.08
N ILE A 110 6.97 -8.56 -3.55
CA ILE A 110 8.01 -8.35 -4.56
C ILE A 110 9.37 -8.80 -4.03
N GLY A 111 9.68 -8.50 -2.76
CA GLY A 111 10.92 -8.92 -2.13
C GLY A 111 11.06 -10.44 -2.05
N LEU A 112 9.98 -11.18 -1.81
CA LEU A 112 10.01 -12.64 -1.80
C LEU A 112 10.08 -13.20 -3.22
N GLU A 113 9.26 -12.71 -4.15
CA GLU A 113 9.16 -13.28 -5.50
C GLU A 113 10.32 -12.89 -6.41
N LEU A 114 10.80 -11.65 -6.34
CA LEU A 114 11.85 -11.11 -7.22
C LEU A 114 13.16 -10.77 -6.49
N GLY A 115 13.20 -11.00 -5.19
CA GLY A 115 14.37 -10.67 -4.37
C GLY A 115 14.55 -9.17 -4.20
N ILE A 116 15.69 -8.80 -3.57
CA ILE A 116 16.07 -7.41 -3.37
C ILE A 116 16.28 -6.67 -4.70
N THR A 117 16.70 -7.37 -5.74
CA THR A 117 16.90 -6.78 -7.06
C THR A 117 15.61 -6.28 -7.67
N GLY A 118 14.54 -7.06 -7.65
CA GLY A 118 13.23 -6.66 -8.12
C GLY A 118 12.61 -5.56 -7.24
N LEU A 119 12.79 -5.65 -5.93
CA LEU A 119 12.30 -4.64 -4.99
C LEU A 119 12.98 -3.28 -5.22
N LEU A 120 14.31 -3.26 -5.38
CA LEU A 120 15.04 -2.02 -5.66
C LEU A 120 14.63 -1.41 -7.00
N PHE A 121 14.45 -2.24 -8.02
CA PHE A 121 13.96 -1.77 -9.33
C PHE A 121 12.57 -1.16 -9.22
N PHE A 122 11.66 -1.79 -8.49
CA PHE A 122 10.31 -1.29 -8.27
C PHE A 122 10.30 0.05 -7.51
N ILE A 123 11.07 0.15 -6.42
CA ILE A 123 11.20 1.40 -5.64
C ILE A 123 11.82 2.51 -6.51
N PHE A 124 12.87 2.19 -7.29
CA PHE A 124 13.50 3.14 -8.20
C PHE A 124 12.50 3.65 -9.25
N TRP A 125 11.71 2.75 -9.85
CA TRP A 125 10.68 3.13 -10.82
C TRP A 125 9.64 4.08 -10.23
N LEU A 126 9.12 3.80 -9.03
CA LEU A 126 8.18 4.69 -8.34
C LEU A 126 8.82 6.05 -8.02
N ALA A 127 10.04 6.05 -7.48
CA ALA A 127 10.77 7.26 -7.14
C ALA A 127 11.08 8.13 -8.38
N PHE A 128 11.50 7.49 -9.48
CA PHE A 128 11.73 8.14 -10.76
C PHE A 128 10.46 8.79 -11.29
N SER A 129 9.34 8.05 -11.30
CA SER A 129 8.05 8.57 -11.75
C SER A 129 7.58 9.76 -10.90
N LEU A 130 7.73 9.69 -9.58
CA LEU A 130 7.40 10.78 -8.66
C LEU A 130 8.29 12.01 -8.90
N TYR A 131 9.60 11.81 -9.06
CA TYR A 131 10.54 12.90 -9.34
C TYR A 131 10.15 13.67 -10.60
N TYR A 132 9.90 12.98 -11.71
CA TYR A 132 9.51 13.62 -12.97
C TYR A 132 8.11 14.24 -12.87
N GLY A 133 7.16 13.57 -12.24
CA GLY A 133 5.82 14.09 -12.05
C GLY A 133 5.79 15.41 -11.25
N ILE A 134 6.59 15.52 -10.20
CA ILE A 134 6.75 16.77 -9.44
C ILE A 134 7.43 17.83 -10.30
N ARG A 135 8.49 17.46 -11.04
CA ARG A 135 9.24 18.38 -11.91
C ARG A 135 8.37 18.93 -13.06
N HIS A 136 7.52 18.11 -13.65
CA HIS A 136 6.60 18.51 -14.72
C HIS A 136 5.27 19.07 -14.17
N ARG A 137 5.17 19.30 -12.85
CA ARG A 137 3.96 19.82 -12.18
C ARG A 137 2.71 18.94 -12.35
N GLN A 138 2.89 17.66 -12.59
CA GLN A 138 1.82 16.65 -12.66
C GLN A 138 1.38 16.20 -11.25
N ILE A 139 0.93 17.17 -10.44
CA ILE A 139 0.66 16.96 -9.02
C ILE A 139 -0.42 15.89 -8.79
N GLY A 140 -1.45 15.85 -9.63
CA GLY A 140 -2.53 14.85 -9.52
C GLY A 140 -2.03 13.42 -9.76
N ALA A 141 -1.24 13.19 -10.81
CA ALA A 141 -0.66 11.89 -11.13
C ALA A 141 0.35 11.45 -10.06
N SER A 142 1.22 12.37 -9.62
CA SER A 142 2.17 12.13 -8.52
C SER A 142 1.46 11.75 -7.23
N GLY A 143 0.38 12.45 -6.87
CA GLY A 143 -0.47 12.13 -5.72
C GLY A 143 -1.10 10.75 -5.83
N GLY A 144 -1.55 10.34 -7.03
CA GLY A 144 -2.08 9.02 -7.31
C GLY A 144 -1.04 7.91 -7.13
N ILE A 145 0.20 8.10 -7.63
CA ILE A 145 1.31 7.14 -7.45
C ILE A 145 1.65 7.01 -5.97
N LEU A 146 1.75 8.13 -5.24
CA LEU A 146 2.03 8.12 -3.81
C LEU A 146 0.94 7.38 -3.03
N ALA A 147 -0.34 7.64 -3.35
CA ALA A 147 -1.47 6.97 -2.71
C ALA A 147 -1.45 5.45 -2.96
N LEU A 148 -1.15 5.01 -4.20
CA LEU A 148 -1.00 3.59 -4.52
C LEU A 148 0.19 2.97 -3.77
N GLY A 149 1.33 3.68 -3.68
CA GLY A 149 2.49 3.23 -2.93
C GLY A 149 2.21 3.04 -1.44
N ILE A 150 1.45 3.96 -0.82
CA ILE A 150 1.01 3.83 0.58
C ILE A 150 0.00 2.68 0.72
N PHE A 151 -0.95 2.54 -0.21
CA PHE A 151 -1.92 1.45 -0.19
C PHE A 151 -1.23 0.07 -0.32
N ALA A 152 -0.18 -0.01 -1.10
CA ALA A 152 0.65 -1.20 -1.29
C ALA A 152 1.37 -1.68 -0.01
N LEU A 153 1.55 -0.82 1.00
CA LEU A 153 2.12 -1.21 2.31
C LEU A 153 1.17 -2.11 3.12
N TYR A 154 -0.15 -2.00 2.91
CA TYR A 154 -1.15 -2.68 3.73
C TYR A 154 -2.11 -3.55 2.92
N SER A 155 -1.88 -3.69 1.62
CA SER A 155 -2.75 -4.42 0.71
C SER A 155 -1.94 -5.04 -0.43
N TYR A 156 -2.64 -5.62 -1.41
CA TYR A 156 -2.08 -6.29 -2.58
C TYR A 156 -2.63 -5.71 -3.90
N PRO A 157 -2.56 -4.38 -4.12
CA PRO A 157 -3.15 -3.77 -5.31
C PRO A 157 -2.55 -4.28 -6.61
N LEU A 158 -1.25 -4.57 -6.65
CA LEU A 158 -0.57 -5.01 -7.87
C LEU A 158 -0.89 -6.47 -8.25
N GLN A 159 -1.60 -7.22 -7.39
CA GLN A 159 -2.12 -8.54 -7.75
C GLN A 159 -3.42 -8.43 -8.58
N LEU A 160 -3.98 -7.22 -8.70
CA LEU A 160 -5.17 -6.93 -9.48
C LEU A 160 -4.80 -6.16 -10.76
N PRO A 161 -5.12 -6.67 -11.97
CA PRO A 161 -4.73 -6.04 -13.24
C PRO A 161 -5.14 -4.58 -13.37
N THR A 162 -6.28 -4.19 -12.78
CA THR A 162 -6.80 -2.82 -12.81
C THR A 162 -5.81 -1.82 -12.21
N TYR A 163 -5.14 -2.16 -11.11
CA TYR A 163 -4.18 -1.26 -10.47
C TYR A 163 -2.86 -1.19 -11.24
N TRP A 164 -2.47 -2.24 -11.95
CA TRP A 164 -1.34 -2.19 -12.88
C TRP A 164 -1.60 -1.20 -14.01
N VAL A 165 -2.77 -1.28 -14.66
CA VAL A 165 -3.17 -0.33 -15.71
C VAL A 165 -3.17 1.10 -15.17
N LEU A 166 -3.74 1.30 -13.97
CA LEU A 166 -3.76 2.62 -13.34
C LEU A 166 -2.35 3.13 -13.04
N LEU A 167 -1.47 2.30 -12.47
CA LEU A 167 -0.11 2.68 -12.15
C LEU A 167 0.69 3.03 -13.40
N LEU A 168 0.61 2.21 -14.46
CA LEU A 168 1.24 2.48 -15.75
C LEU A 168 0.74 3.79 -16.37
N PHE A 169 -0.55 4.05 -16.33
CA PHE A 169 -1.15 5.29 -16.83
C PHE A 169 -0.63 6.51 -16.05
N LEU A 170 -0.64 6.45 -14.72
CA LEU A 170 -0.14 7.55 -13.88
C LEU A 170 1.36 7.79 -14.07
N THR A 171 2.17 6.74 -14.18
CA THR A 171 3.62 6.88 -14.43
C THR A 171 3.90 7.47 -15.80
N THR A 172 3.12 7.10 -16.82
CA THR A 172 3.24 7.70 -18.17
C THR A 172 2.95 9.20 -18.14
N ILE A 173 1.87 9.63 -17.47
CA ILE A 173 1.55 11.07 -17.32
C ILE A 173 2.67 11.82 -16.58
N CYS A 174 3.29 11.20 -15.60
CA CYS A 174 4.37 11.86 -14.84
C CYS A 174 5.64 12.09 -15.69
N VAL A 175 5.92 11.23 -16.66
CA VAL A 175 7.15 11.26 -17.45
C VAL A 175 6.99 12.08 -18.74
N THR A 176 5.76 12.23 -19.24
CA THR A 176 5.44 13.09 -20.41
C THR A 176 5.22 14.54 -20.03
#